data_362b7c65b17e68d6f04113cd946dcb60
#
_entry.id   362b7c65b17e68d6f04113cd946dcb60
#
_cell.length_a   1.000
_cell.length_b   1.000
_cell.length_c   1.000
_cell.angle_alpha   90.00
_cell.angle_beta   90.00
_cell.angle_gamma   90.00
#
_symmetry.space_group_name_H-M   'P 1'
#
loop_
_entity.id
_entity.type
_entity.pdbx_description
1 polymer ?
#
loop_
_entity_poly.entity_id
_entity_poly.type
_entity_poly.pdbx_seq_one_letter_code
_entity_poly.pdbx_strand_id
1 'polypeptide(L)'
;MRKITEVVAALIWRDGEFLICQRPAHKARGLLWEFVGGKVEPGETKEAALIRECREELDITLSVGDIFMEVDHVYPDITVHLTLFNAAIASGTPKMLEHNDIQWIPPSRIPENDFCPADEEILARLRNQGADKP
;
A
#
# COMPACT_ATOMS: atom_id res chain seq x y z
N MET A 1 -0.86 0.46 28.22
CA MET A 1 -0.07 1.09 27.16
C MET A 1 -0.50 0.53 25.80
N ARG A 2 -0.85 1.41 24.88
CA ARG A 2 -1.28 0.96 23.56
C ARG A 2 -0.08 0.60 22.70
N LYS A 3 -0.12 -0.60 22.11
CA LYS A 3 0.95 -1.06 21.23
C LYS A 3 0.70 -0.55 19.81
N ILE A 4 1.77 -0.02 19.20
CA ILE A 4 1.72 0.44 17.81
C ILE A 4 2.34 -0.63 16.92
N THR A 5 1.64 -1.00 15.85
CA THR A 5 2.11 -1.97 14.89
C THR A 5 2.77 -1.24 13.72
N GLU A 6 4.03 -1.60 13.43
CA GLU A 6 4.74 -1.05 12.27
C GLU A 6 4.29 -1.77 11.01
N VAL A 7 3.82 -0.98 10.03
CA VAL A 7 3.34 -1.49 8.75
C VAL A 7 4.04 -0.74 7.63
N VAL A 8 4.37 -1.45 6.56
CA VAL A 8 4.96 -0.85 5.37
C VAL A 8 4.05 -1.12 4.18
N ALA A 9 4.08 -0.21 3.21
CA ALA A 9 3.32 -0.37 1.98
C ALA A 9 4.07 0.27 0.82
N ALA A 10 3.70 -0.12 -0.39
CA ALA A 10 4.35 0.34 -1.61
C ALA A 10 3.39 1.11 -2.50
N LEU A 11 3.82 2.30 -2.91
CA LEU A 11 3.17 3.07 -3.95
C LEU A 11 3.92 2.74 -5.25
N ILE A 12 3.39 1.77 -5.98
CA ILE A 12 4.04 1.24 -7.18
C ILE A 12 3.49 1.96 -8.40
N TRP A 13 4.36 2.69 -9.09
CA TRP A 13 3.99 3.48 -10.27
C TRP A 13 4.32 2.74 -11.56
N ARG A 14 3.44 2.90 -12.55
CA ARG A 14 3.67 2.43 -13.92
C ARG A 14 2.82 3.27 -14.87
N ASP A 15 3.47 3.98 -15.78
CA ASP A 15 2.78 4.76 -16.84
C ASP A 15 1.70 5.71 -16.32
N GLY A 16 2.00 6.42 -15.24
CA GLY A 16 1.07 7.41 -14.67
C GLY A 16 -0.03 6.83 -13.80
N GLU A 17 -0.01 5.52 -13.60
CA GLU A 17 -0.97 4.82 -12.73
C GLU A 17 -0.24 4.17 -11.57
N PHE A 18 -0.96 3.95 -10.48
CA PHE A 18 -0.42 3.21 -9.34
C PHE A 18 -1.27 2.00 -9.00
N LEU A 19 -0.62 1.00 -8.40
CA LEU A 19 -1.26 -0.27 -8.08
C LEU A 19 -2.02 -0.19 -6.77
N ILE A 20 -3.28 -0.64 -6.79
CA ILE A 20 -4.08 -0.80 -5.58
C ILE A 20 -4.56 -2.24 -5.50
N CYS A 21 -4.79 -2.71 -4.26
CA CYS A 21 -5.17 -4.08 -3.99
C CYS A 21 -6.40 -4.11 -3.11
N GLN A 22 -7.34 -5.01 -3.40
CA GLN A 22 -8.56 -5.15 -2.61
C GLN A 22 -8.40 -6.26 -1.59
N ARG A 23 -8.64 -5.95 -0.32
CA ARG A 23 -8.53 -6.92 0.76
C ARG A 23 -9.56 -8.04 0.60
N PRO A 24 -9.18 -9.29 0.94
CA PRO A 24 -10.15 -10.40 0.90
C PRO A 24 -11.30 -10.14 1.87
N ALA A 25 -12.48 -10.65 1.52
CA ALA A 25 -13.70 -10.43 2.30
C ALA A 25 -13.61 -10.92 3.75
N HIS A 26 -12.82 -11.96 4.01
CA HIS A 26 -12.72 -12.56 5.34
C HIS A 26 -11.80 -11.82 6.32
N LYS A 27 -11.00 -10.87 5.83
CA LYS A 27 -10.09 -10.11 6.69
C LYS A 27 -10.78 -8.88 7.27
N ALA A 28 -10.21 -8.35 8.36
CA ALA A 28 -10.63 -7.04 8.88
C ALA A 28 -10.56 -6.01 7.76
N ARG A 29 -11.53 -5.13 7.68
CA ARG A 29 -11.64 -4.14 6.61
C ARG A 29 -11.72 -4.80 5.23
N GLY A 30 -12.42 -5.96 5.17
CA GLY A 30 -12.55 -6.74 3.95
C GLY A 30 -13.19 -5.97 2.82
N LEU A 31 -12.75 -6.24 1.60
CA LEU A 31 -13.20 -5.63 0.35
C LEU A 31 -12.87 -4.14 0.21
N LEU A 32 -12.18 -3.54 1.18
CA LEU A 32 -11.64 -2.19 1.02
C LEU A 32 -10.32 -2.26 0.24
N TRP A 33 -10.01 -1.18 -0.45
CA TRP A 33 -8.77 -1.09 -1.24
C TRP A 33 -7.64 -0.55 -0.38
N GLU A 34 -6.43 -0.94 -0.73
CA GLU A 34 -5.22 -0.55 0.00
C GLU A 34 -4.01 -0.60 -0.93
N PHE A 35 -2.89 -0.09 -0.44
CA PHE A 35 -1.59 -0.32 -1.08
C PHE A 35 -1.05 -1.66 -0.59
N VAL A 36 -0.32 -2.37 -1.44
CA VAL A 36 0.27 -3.66 -1.05
C VAL A 36 1.31 -3.47 0.05
N GLY A 37 1.32 -4.37 1.02
CA GLY A 37 2.29 -4.30 2.11
C GLY A 37 1.88 -5.19 3.27
N GLY A 38 2.45 -4.92 4.43
CA GLY A 38 2.15 -5.69 5.62
C GLY A 38 3.01 -5.30 6.81
N LYS A 39 2.98 -6.14 7.83
CA LYS A 39 3.68 -5.86 9.09
C LYS A 39 5.18 -6.09 8.95
N VAL A 40 5.95 -5.24 9.62
CA VAL A 40 7.39 -5.42 9.75
C VAL A 40 7.62 -6.46 10.85
N GLU A 41 8.38 -7.51 10.55
CA GLU A 41 8.67 -8.56 11.52
C GLU A 41 9.93 -8.23 12.31
N PRO A 42 10.08 -8.81 13.51
CA PRO A 42 11.27 -8.55 14.33
C PRO A 42 12.56 -8.83 13.56
N GLY A 43 13.49 -7.88 13.62
CA GLY A 43 14.77 -8.02 12.92
C GLY A 43 14.79 -7.58 11.47
N GLU A 44 13.63 -7.26 10.89
CA GLU A 44 13.59 -6.76 9.51
C GLU A 44 13.73 -5.25 9.46
N THR A 45 14.37 -4.76 8.40
CA THR A 45 14.23 -3.34 8.04
C THR A 45 12.88 -3.15 7.38
N LYS A 46 12.41 -1.90 7.31
CA LYS A 46 11.16 -1.59 6.62
C LYS A 46 11.22 -1.98 5.14
N GLU A 47 12.35 -1.70 4.49
CA GLU A 47 12.55 -2.05 3.09
C GLU A 47 12.52 -3.56 2.85
N ALA A 48 13.20 -4.33 3.72
CA ALA A 48 13.20 -5.79 3.61
C ALA A 48 11.80 -6.36 3.81
N ALA A 49 11.06 -5.83 4.77
CA ALA A 49 9.69 -6.26 5.01
C ALA A 49 8.81 -6.02 3.79
N LEU A 50 8.95 -4.86 3.16
CA LEU A 50 8.15 -4.52 1.98
C LEU A 50 8.48 -5.42 0.80
N ILE A 51 9.76 -5.70 0.58
CA ILE A 51 10.19 -6.60 -0.50
C ILE A 51 9.61 -7.98 -0.27
N ARG A 52 9.68 -8.49 0.97
CA ARG A 52 9.12 -9.79 1.33
C ARG A 52 7.62 -9.84 1.11
N GLU A 53 6.88 -8.83 1.59
CA GLU A 53 5.42 -8.80 1.45
C GLU A 53 4.99 -8.76 -0.02
N CYS A 54 5.67 -7.99 -0.85
CA CYS A 54 5.31 -7.92 -2.27
C CYS A 54 5.59 -9.23 -2.99
N ARG A 55 6.63 -9.96 -2.58
CA ARG A 55 6.89 -11.28 -3.15
C ARG A 55 5.82 -12.28 -2.71
N GLU A 56 5.43 -12.24 -1.43
CA GLU A 56 4.42 -13.15 -0.91
C GLU A 56 3.04 -12.90 -1.49
N GLU A 57 2.66 -11.64 -1.66
CA GLU A 57 1.30 -11.28 -2.05
C GLU A 57 1.09 -11.12 -3.55
N LEU A 58 2.13 -10.71 -4.28
CA LEU A 58 2.01 -10.41 -5.70
C LEU A 58 3.00 -11.17 -6.59
N ASP A 59 3.93 -11.91 -6.00
CA ASP A 59 5.00 -12.63 -6.72
C ASP A 59 5.82 -11.70 -7.61
N ILE A 60 6.18 -10.54 -7.08
CA ILE A 60 7.04 -9.58 -7.78
C ILE A 60 8.29 -9.28 -6.96
N THR A 61 9.35 -8.86 -7.66
CA THR A 61 10.53 -8.30 -7.02
C THR A 61 10.42 -6.78 -7.09
N LEU A 62 10.45 -6.15 -5.91
CA LEU A 62 10.23 -4.72 -5.81
C LEU A 62 11.55 -3.97 -5.71
N SER A 63 11.63 -2.83 -6.38
CA SER A 63 12.70 -1.85 -6.20
C SER A 63 12.13 -0.74 -5.31
N VAL A 64 12.65 -0.62 -4.08
CA VAL A 64 12.14 0.33 -3.09
C VAL A 64 12.85 1.66 -3.23
N GLY A 65 12.09 2.73 -3.33
CA GLY A 65 12.62 4.09 -3.44
C GLY A 65 12.45 4.86 -2.14
N ASP A 66 12.19 6.16 -2.27
CA ASP A 66 12.06 7.08 -1.14
C ASP A 66 10.75 6.87 -0.39
N ILE A 67 10.71 7.30 0.87
CA ILE A 67 9.46 7.35 1.62
C ILE A 67 8.58 8.44 1.01
N PHE A 68 7.37 8.05 0.61
CA PHE A 68 6.38 8.99 0.11
C PHE A 68 5.69 9.72 1.26
N MET A 69 5.30 8.96 2.29
CA MET A 69 4.54 9.50 3.42
C MET A 69 4.52 8.50 4.58
N GLU A 70 4.38 9.03 5.81
CA GLU A 70 4.15 8.20 6.99
C GLU A 70 2.84 8.64 7.63
N VAL A 71 2.05 7.67 8.10
CA VAL A 71 0.73 7.92 8.67
C VAL A 71 0.57 7.12 9.95
N ASP A 72 0.06 7.77 11.00
CA ASP A 72 -0.38 7.08 12.22
C ASP A 72 -1.89 7.00 12.20
N HIS A 73 -2.44 5.83 12.42
CA HIS A 73 -3.89 5.66 12.42
C HIS A 73 -4.34 4.70 13.52
N VAL A 74 -5.40 5.08 14.22
CA VAL A 74 -5.98 4.28 15.29
C VAL A 74 -7.27 3.63 14.79
N TYR A 75 -7.24 2.30 14.62
CA TYR A 75 -8.43 1.51 14.36
C TYR A 75 -8.95 0.97 15.69
N PRO A 76 -10.22 0.54 15.78
CA PRO A 76 -10.73 -0.07 17.02
C PRO A 76 -9.93 -1.28 17.48
N ASP A 77 -9.39 -2.06 16.54
CA ASP A 77 -8.68 -3.31 16.82
C ASP A 77 -7.17 -3.15 16.86
N ILE A 78 -6.61 -2.08 16.28
CA ILE A 78 -5.16 -1.95 16.13
C ILE A 78 -4.77 -0.49 15.89
N THR A 79 -3.62 -0.09 16.42
CA THR A 79 -3.01 1.21 16.09
C THR A 79 -1.82 0.94 15.18
N VAL A 80 -1.78 1.59 14.02
CA VAL A 80 -0.72 1.35 13.04
C VAL A 80 0.10 2.61 12.81
N HIS A 81 1.41 2.40 12.58
CA HIS A 81 2.30 3.39 11.99
C HIS A 81 2.63 2.86 10.59
N LEU A 82 2.13 3.53 9.57
CA LEU A 82 2.28 3.11 8.18
C LEU A 82 3.34 3.95 7.49
N THR A 83 4.36 3.29 6.93
CA THR A 83 5.36 3.94 6.10
C THR A 83 5.11 3.51 4.66
N LEU A 84 4.79 4.47 3.80
CA LEU A 84 4.55 4.22 2.38
C LEU A 84 5.76 4.65 1.56
N PHE A 85 6.32 3.71 0.82
CA PHE A 85 7.48 3.96 -0.04
C PHE A 85 7.06 4.10 -1.50
N ASN A 86 7.68 5.04 -2.20
CA ASN A 86 7.64 5.01 -3.66
C ASN A 86 8.42 3.78 -4.11
N ALA A 87 7.90 3.08 -5.11
CA ALA A 87 8.53 1.84 -5.55
C ALA A 87 8.21 1.56 -7.02
N ALA A 88 8.99 0.64 -7.59
CA ALA A 88 8.78 0.16 -8.94
C ALA A 88 8.97 -1.35 -8.97
N ILE A 89 8.38 -2.00 -9.96
CA ILE A 89 8.57 -3.44 -10.16
C ILE A 89 9.90 -3.65 -10.87
N ALA A 90 10.83 -4.34 -10.19
CA ALA A 90 12.12 -4.68 -10.77
C ALA A 90 12.00 -5.90 -11.67
N SER A 91 11.16 -6.88 -11.29
CA SER A 91 10.89 -8.05 -12.13
C SER A 91 9.58 -8.69 -11.72
N GLY A 92 8.97 -9.43 -12.63
CA GLY A 92 7.72 -10.15 -12.42
C GLY A 92 6.49 -9.34 -12.82
N THR A 93 5.36 -10.03 -12.89
CA THR A 93 4.06 -9.42 -13.16
C THR A 93 3.17 -9.69 -11.95
N PRO A 94 2.49 -8.66 -11.40
CA PRO A 94 1.67 -8.86 -10.20
C PRO A 94 0.62 -9.96 -10.38
N LYS A 95 0.54 -10.84 -9.38
CA LYS A 95 -0.45 -11.93 -9.32
C LYS A 95 -1.28 -11.78 -8.06
N MET A 96 -2.54 -12.16 -8.14
CA MET A 96 -3.45 -12.10 -6.99
C MET A 96 -3.29 -13.36 -6.13
N LEU A 97 -2.22 -13.43 -5.34
CA LEU A 97 -1.98 -14.58 -4.48
C LEU A 97 -2.78 -14.50 -3.18
N GLU A 98 -3.10 -13.29 -2.72
CA GLU A 98 -3.79 -13.07 -1.45
C GLU A 98 -4.96 -12.10 -1.54
N HIS A 99 -4.95 -11.19 -2.52
CA HIS A 99 -5.97 -10.16 -2.66
C HIS A 99 -7.17 -10.65 -3.46
N ASN A 100 -8.32 -10.03 -3.21
CA ASN A 100 -9.53 -10.31 -3.97
C ASN A 100 -9.46 -9.74 -5.38
N ASP A 101 -8.80 -8.58 -5.53
CA ASP A 101 -8.62 -7.92 -6.82
C ASP A 101 -7.42 -7.00 -6.78
N ILE A 102 -6.86 -6.68 -7.94
CA ILE A 102 -5.81 -5.65 -8.07
C ILE A 102 -6.17 -4.78 -9.27
N GLN A 103 -5.83 -3.49 -9.18
CA GLN A 103 -6.09 -2.54 -10.26
C GLN A 103 -4.95 -1.53 -10.35
N TRP A 104 -4.74 -1.02 -11.55
CA TRP A 104 -3.88 0.13 -11.80
C TRP A 104 -4.79 1.32 -12.06
N ILE A 105 -4.63 2.39 -11.28
CA ILE A 105 -5.46 3.58 -11.45
C ILE A 105 -4.63 4.85 -11.48
N PRO A 106 -5.05 5.87 -12.27
CA PRO A 106 -4.44 7.19 -12.16
C PRO A 106 -5.02 7.92 -10.94
N PRO A 107 -4.35 8.96 -10.43
CA PRO A 107 -4.88 9.73 -9.29
C PRO A 107 -6.30 10.27 -9.52
N SER A 108 -6.67 10.54 -10.76
CA SER A 108 -8.00 11.06 -11.09
C SER A 108 -9.14 10.08 -10.84
N ARG A 109 -8.83 8.78 -10.70
CA ARG A 109 -9.84 7.74 -10.50
C ARG A 109 -9.97 7.28 -9.04
N ILE A 110 -9.24 7.90 -8.12
CA ILE A 110 -9.28 7.52 -6.70
C ILE A 110 -10.72 7.48 -6.14
N PRO A 111 -11.61 8.46 -6.43
CA PRO A 111 -12.96 8.45 -5.85
C PRO A 111 -13.81 7.24 -6.23
N GLU A 112 -13.40 6.45 -7.22
CA GLU A 112 -14.18 5.29 -7.66
C GLU A 112 -14.01 4.06 -6.77
N ASN A 113 -13.08 4.11 -5.82
CA ASN A 113 -12.76 2.96 -4.96
C ASN A 113 -12.93 3.32 -3.49
N ASP A 114 -13.35 2.34 -2.67
CA ASP A 114 -13.44 2.49 -1.22
C ASP A 114 -12.14 2.01 -0.59
N PHE A 115 -11.42 2.93 0.03
CA PHE A 115 -10.10 2.64 0.61
C PHE A 115 -10.16 2.47 2.12
N CYS A 116 -9.15 1.78 2.67
CA CYS A 116 -8.95 1.70 4.10
C CYS A 116 -8.74 3.10 4.68
N PRO A 117 -9.34 3.39 5.86
CA PRO A 117 -9.21 4.73 6.47
C PRO A 117 -7.78 5.22 6.66
N ALA A 118 -6.83 4.32 6.98
CA ALA A 118 -5.43 4.71 7.15
C ALA A 118 -4.81 5.31 5.89
N ASP A 119 -5.40 5.05 4.72
CA ASP A 119 -4.87 5.52 3.44
C ASP A 119 -5.43 6.88 3.00
N GLU A 120 -6.39 7.44 3.74
CA GLU A 120 -7.08 8.67 3.32
C GLU A 120 -6.14 9.87 3.14
N GLU A 121 -5.20 10.07 4.05
CA GLU A 121 -4.23 11.17 3.93
C GLU A 121 -3.32 10.99 2.72
N ILE A 122 -2.96 9.74 2.44
CA ILE A 122 -2.13 9.39 1.29
C ILE A 122 -2.88 9.73 0.00
N LEU A 123 -4.16 9.34 -0.06
CA LEU A 123 -4.99 9.60 -1.23
C LEU A 123 -5.19 11.10 -1.47
N ALA A 124 -5.36 11.87 -0.39
CA ALA A 124 -5.49 13.32 -0.50
C ALA A 124 -4.24 13.94 -1.12
N ARG A 125 -3.06 13.48 -0.68
CA ARG A 125 -1.79 13.96 -1.23
C ARG A 125 -1.63 13.57 -2.70
N LEU A 126 -2.03 12.34 -3.05
CA LEU A 126 -1.97 11.88 -4.44
C LEU A 126 -2.89 12.69 -5.36
N ARG A 127 -4.09 13.02 -4.89
CA ARG A 127 -5.02 13.86 -5.66
C ARG A 127 -4.42 15.24 -5.93
N ASN A 128 -3.83 15.84 -4.91
CA ASN A 128 -3.22 17.17 -5.04
C ASN A 128 -2.02 17.16 -5.98
N GLN A 129 -1.16 16.15 -5.87
CA GLN A 129 -0.01 16.02 -6.76
C GLN A 129 -0.44 15.69 -8.19
N GLY A 130 -1.47 14.86 -8.34
CA GLY A 130 -1.98 14.49 -9.65
C GLY A 130 -2.50 15.68 -10.44
N ALA A 131 -3.08 16.66 -9.73
CA ALA A 131 -3.60 17.87 -10.36
C ALA A 131 -2.48 18.76 -10.91
N ASP A 132 -1.27 18.67 -10.34
CA ASP A 132 -0.12 19.49 -10.72
C ASP A 132 0.79 18.81 -11.75
N LYS A 133 0.56 17.56 -12.03
CA LYS A 133 1.37 16.82 -12.99
C LYS A 133 0.89 17.03 -14.41
N PRO A 134 1.80 17.33 -15.31
CA PRO A 134 1.42 17.47 -16.73
C PRO A 134 0.96 16.14 -17.32
#